data_75ca83b03a8bd5e7f53a4a6e04842663
#
_entry.id   75ca83b03a8bd5e7f53a4a6e04842663
#
_cell.length_a   1.000
_cell.length_b   1.000
_cell.length_c   1.000
_cell.angle_alpha   90.00
_cell.angle_beta   90.00
_cell.angle_gamma   90.00
#
_symmetry.space_group_name_H-M   'P 1'
#
loop_
_entity.id
_entity.type
_entity.pdbx_description
1 polymer ?
#
loop_
_entity_poly.entity_id
_entity_poly.type
_entity_poly.pdbx_seq_one_letter_code
_entity_poly.pdbx_strand_id
1 'polypeptide(L)'
;MNEKLKQATEICQKYHQEHLLDAYKRINDEKKKEEFLDKVLTIDFKQLEELFEETKQVKDFNEKNIEPIEFVDKSALSKQEYDKYYKLGKDAIENGKLAVVTMAGGQGTRLGHKGPKGTFDLGLDSHKSIFEILTDTLKEAREKYKVDIPWYIMTSEENDKETEEFFEKNNYFGYPKGCVTFFKQGKLPMVDTKGKILINEDGEIKEASDGHGGIFKSLLKDGIIYDMKQRGVEWVFIGGVDNVLVKPVDPVLIGLSIDKGVLAAGKSVIKANPEEKVGVFCKRKGKPSVIEYSEISDQMANERAENGELKYAESHILCNMFNIKALDILGTEVLPYHKAFKKAKYLDENGNLVVPEKPNAYKYEAFLFDAFEGLDSMVVLRVKREDEFAPVKNREGVDSPETARKLYTDFHKKEKEYV
;
A
#
# COMPACT_ATOMS: atom_id res chain seq x y z
N MET A 1 -32.27 -23.05 -17.79
CA MET A 1 -31.30 -21.93 -17.70
C MET A 1 -30.50 -22.15 -16.43
N ASN A 2 -29.18 -22.13 -16.50
CA ASN A 2 -28.31 -22.29 -15.33
C ASN A 2 -28.69 -21.25 -14.28
N GLU A 3 -28.82 -21.61 -13.01
CA GLU A 3 -29.23 -20.70 -11.91
C GLU A 3 -28.29 -19.49 -11.82
N LYS A 4 -26.98 -19.68 -11.96
CA LYS A 4 -26.00 -18.60 -12.02
C LYS A 4 -26.28 -17.61 -13.16
N LEU A 5 -26.63 -18.09 -14.34
CA LEU A 5 -26.97 -17.22 -15.48
C LEU A 5 -28.23 -16.41 -15.23
N LYS A 6 -29.22 -16.98 -14.55
CA LYS A 6 -30.43 -16.26 -14.14
C LYS A 6 -30.09 -15.13 -13.17
N GLN A 7 -29.35 -15.43 -12.13
CA GLN A 7 -28.89 -14.44 -11.13
C GLN A 7 -28.05 -13.34 -11.77
N ALA A 8 -27.07 -13.71 -12.65
CA ALA A 8 -26.28 -12.73 -13.38
C ALA A 8 -27.13 -11.84 -14.29
N THR A 9 -28.15 -12.42 -14.92
CA THR A 9 -29.09 -11.66 -15.79
C THR A 9 -29.88 -10.63 -14.96
N GLU A 10 -30.45 -11.05 -13.83
CA GLU A 10 -31.21 -10.16 -12.95
C GLU A 10 -30.35 -9.01 -12.42
N ILE A 11 -29.11 -9.29 -11.98
CA ILE A 11 -28.21 -8.26 -11.45
C ILE A 11 -27.72 -7.32 -12.55
N CYS A 12 -27.36 -7.83 -13.72
CA CYS A 12 -26.95 -6.99 -14.86
C CYS A 12 -28.07 -6.06 -15.32
N GLN A 13 -29.31 -6.53 -15.36
CA GLN A 13 -30.48 -5.70 -15.70
C GLN A 13 -30.71 -4.62 -14.63
N LYS A 14 -30.63 -4.99 -13.35
CA LYS A 14 -30.84 -4.05 -12.24
C LYS A 14 -29.87 -2.86 -12.28
N TYR A 15 -28.58 -3.12 -12.63
CA TYR A 15 -27.51 -2.11 -12.66
C TYR A 15 -27.15 -1.65 -14.07
N HIS A 16 -28.00 -1.93 -15.07
CA HIS A 16 -27.80 -1.51 -16.47
C HIS A 16 -26.46 -1.97 -17.07
N GLN A 17 -26.06 -3.22 -16.80
CA GLN A 17 -24.81 -3.81 -17.28
C GLN A 17 -25.08 -5.00 -18.24
N GLU A 18 -26.15 -4.94 -19.03
CA GLU A 18 -26.58 -6.05 -19.90
C GLU A 18 -25.55 -6.44 -20.96
N HIS A 19 -24.66 -5.54 -21.36
CA HIS A 19 -23.54 -5.80 -22.26
C HIS A 19 -22.58 -6.91 -21.74
N LEU A 20 -22.54 -7.15 -20.41
CA LEU A 20 -21.78 -8.29 -19.84
C LEU A 20 -22.37 -9.63 -20.25
N LEU A 21 -23.70 -9.70 -20.42
CA LEU A 21 -24.37 -10.92 -20.91
C LEU A 21 -24.06 -11.17 -22.39
N ASP A 22 -23.84 -10.11 -23.17
CA ASP A 22 -23.43 -10.25 -24.56
C ASP A 22 -21.96 -10.66 -24.67
N ALA A 23 -21.09 -10.18 -23.76
CA ALA A 23 -19.73 -10.69 -23.62
C ALA A 23 -19.73 -12.19 -23.27
N TYR A 24 -20.54 -12.59 -22.27
CA TYR A 24 -20.71 -14.00 -21.88
C TYR A 24 -21.11 -14.90 -23.06
N LYS A 25 -22.06 -14.46 -23.90
CA LYS A 25 -22.52 -15.23 -25.08
C LYS A 25 -21.42 -15.49 -26.12
N ARG A 26 -20.42 -14.60 -26.17
CA ARG A 26 -19.27 -14.73 -27.10
C ARG A 26 -18.21 -15.71 -26.61
N ILE A 27 -18.21 -16.11 -25.36
CA ILE A 27 -17.27 -17.09 -24.83
C ILE A 27 -17.65 -18.48 -25.37
N ASN A 28 -16.73 -19.19 -26.01
CA ASN A 28 -16.98 -20.53 -26.55
C ASN A 28 -16.64 -21.65 -25.57
N ASP A 29 -15.74 -21.40 -24.62
CA ASP A 29 -15.29 -22.38 -23.63
C ASP A 29 -16.24 -22.40 -22.44
N GLU A 30 -16.81 -23.57 -22.12
CA GLU A 30 -17.81 -23.69 -21.05
C GLU A 30 -17.23 -23.44 -19.66
N LYS A 31 -15.94 -23.75 -19.43
CA LYS A 31 -15.28 -23.45 -18.17
C LYS A 31 -15.09 -21.94 -18.01
N LYS A 32 -14.65 -21.26 -19.05
CA LYS A 32 -14.52 -19.79 -19.06
C LYS A 32 -15.87 -19.09 -18.92
N LYS A 33 -16.94 -19.66 -19.47
CA LYS A 33 -18.30 -19.14 -19.24
C LYS A 33 -18.70 -19.20 -17.77
N GLU A 34 -18.40 -20.32 -17.11
CA GLU A 34 -18.70 -20.47 -15.68
C GLU A 34 -17.86 -19.50 -14.84
N GLU A 35 -16.56 -19.41 -15.11
CA GLU A 35 -15.65 -18.46 -14.45
C GLU A 35 -16.12 -17.01 -14.64
N PHE A 36 -16.60 -16.64 -15.84
CA PHE A 36 -17.13 -15.32 -16.11
C PHE A 36 -18.40 -15.03 -15.30
N LEU A 37 -19.34 -15.97 -15.22
CA LEU A 37 -20.55 -15.81 -14.40
C LEU A 37 -20.21 -15.70 -12.91
N ASP A 38 -19.30 -16.54 -12.42
CA ASP A 38 -18.84 -16.47 -11.04
C ASP A 38 -18.23 -15.09 -10.75
N LYS A 39 -17.43 -14.56 -11.67
CA LYS A 39 -16.87 -13.23 -11.57
C LYS A 39 -17.94 -12.15 -11.54
N VAL A 40 -18.92 -12.17 -12.42
CA VAL A 40 -20.06 -11.24 -12.44
C VAL A 40 -20.78 -11.26 -11.08
N LEU A 41 -21.03 -12.44 -10.53
CA LEU A 41 -21.75 -12.59 -9.27
C LEU A 41 -20.95 -12.12 -8.03
N THR A 42 -19.63 -11.96 -8.15
CA THR A 42 -18.78 -11.43 -7.06
C THR A 42 -18.67 -9.90 -7.06
N ILE A 43 -19.12 -9.23 -8.11
CA ILE A 43 -19.04 -7.76 -8.22
C ILE A 43 -20.05 -7.11 -7.29
N ASP A 44 -19.59 -6.17 -6.47
CA ASP A 44 -20.46 -5.23 -5.75
C ASP A 44 -20.90 -4.09 -6.69
N PHE A 45 -21.95 -4.37 -7.49
CA PHE A 45 -22.50 -3.40 -8.44
C PHE A 45 -23.04 -2.15 -7.76
N LYS A 46 -23.55 -2.28 -6.54
CA LYS A 46 -24.06 -1.12 -5.78
C LYS A 46 -22.91 -0.19 -5.44
N GLN A 47 -21.82 -0.72 -4.89
CA GLN A 47 -20.62 0.07 -4.60
C GLN A 47 -20.08 0.74 -5.87
N LEU A 48 -20.02 -0.01 -6.98
CA LEU A 48 -19.49 0.51 -8.24
C LEU A 48 -20.34 1.65 -8.81
N GLU A 49 -21.66 1.54 -8.71
CA GLU A 49 -22.62 2.60 -9.09
C GLU A 49 -22.43 3.85 -8.21
N GLU A 50 -22.33 3.68 -6.88
CA GLU A 50 -22.08 4.77 -5.94
C GLU A 50 -20.77 5.48 -6.26
N LEU A 51 -19.68 4.73 -6.49
CA LEU A 51 -18.37 5.28 -6.88
C LEU A 51 -18.45 6.05 -8.21
N PHE A 52 -19.19 5.53 -9.18
CA PHE A 52 -19.37 6.21 -10.46
C PHE A 52 -20.17 7.51 -10.29
N GLU A 53 -21.24 7.52 -9.51
CA GLU A 53 -22.02 8.75 -9.23
C GLU A 53 -21.14 9.81 -8.52
N GLU A 54 -20.26 9.40 -7.62
CA GLU A 54 -19.29 10.32 -7.01
C GLU A 54 -18.31 10.94 -8.03
N THR A 55 -18.07 10.29 -9.17
CA THR A 55 -17.20 10.90 -10.21
C THR A 55 -17.79 12.17 -10.79
N LYS A 56 -19.12 12.32 -10.74
CA LYS A 56 -19.84 13.48 -11.27
C LYS A 56 -19.78 14.69 -10.33
N GLN A 57 -19.38 14.45 -9.07
CA GLN A 57 -19.28 15.51 -8.07
C GLN A 57 -17.86 16.11 -8.06
N VAL A 58 -17.79 17.43 -8.03
CA VAL A 58 -16.55 18.15 -7.74
C VAL A 58 -16.39 18.16 -6.23
N LYS A 59 -15.39 17.42 -5.71
CA LYS A 59 -15.04 17.51 -4.27
C LYS A 59 -14.26 18.80 -4.08
N ASP A 60 -14.86 19.81 -3.45
CA ASP A 60 -14.16 21.00 -3.01
C ASP A 60 -13.20 20.64 -1.86
N PHE A 61 -11.91 20.72 -2.12
CA PHE A 61 -10.90 20.59 -1.10
C PHE A 61 -10.92 21.84 -0.21
N ASN A 62 -11.37 21.69 1.03
CA ASN A 62 -11.44 22.82 1.97
C ASN A 62 -10.22 22.85 2.89
N GLU A 63 -9.24 23.64 2.55
CA GLU A 63 -8.01 23.84 3.31
C GLU A 63 -8.22 24.44 4.70
N LYS A 64 -9.34 25.13 4.94
CA LYS A 64 -9.64 25.79 6.22
C LYS A 64 -9.73 24.85 7.42
N ASN A 65 -9.90 23.55 7.17
CA ASN A 65 -10.01 22.53 8.21
C ASN A 65 -8.77 21.66 8.32
N ILE A 66 -7.63 22.14 7.78
CA ILE A 66 -6.37 21.41 7.79
C ILE A 66 -5.38 22.10 8.72
N GLU A 67 -4.80 21.31 9.60
CA GLU A 67 -3.80 21.74 10.57
C GLU A 67 -2.55 20.84 10.46
N PRO A 68 -1.36 21.34 10.79
CA PRO A 68 -0.17 20.51 10.89
C PRO A 68 -0.38 19.40 11.91
N ILE A 69 0.19 18.21 11.63
CA ILE A 69 0.19 17.12 12.61
C ILE A 69 1.28 17.35 13.67
N GLU A 70 1.01 16.90 14.87
CA GLU A 70 2.03 16.81 15.91
C GLU A 70 2.90 15.59 15.66
N PHE A 71 4.20 15.71 15.89
CA PHE A 71 5.17 14.64 15.69
C PHE A 71 6.19 14.59 16.84
N VAL A 72 6.84 13.45 16.97
CA VAL A 72 7.99 13.25 17.84
C VAL A 72 9.24 13.14 16.96
N ASP A 73 10.21 14.00 17.14
CA ASP A 73 11.50 13.89 16.44
C ASP A 73 12.39 12.88 17.19
N LYS A 74 12.67 11.75 16.53
CA LYS A 74 13.49 10.67 17.09
C LYS A 74 14.89 11.16 17.49
N SER A 75 15.44 12.13 16.75
CA SER A 75 16.77 12.68 17.02
C SER A 75 16.79 13.67 18.20
N ALA A 76 15.64 14.22 18.56
CA ALA A 76 15.49 15.18 19.66
C ALA A 76 15.03 14.53 20.99
N LEU A 77 14.78 13.22 20.99
CA LEU A 77 14.42 12.49 22.22
C LEU A 77 15.55 12.60 23.25
N SER A 78 15.19 12.92 24.49
CA SER A 78 16.11 12.76 25.61
C SER A 78 16.50 11.27 25.77
N LYS A 79 17.67 11.03 26.37
CA LYS A 79 18.10 9.65 26.63
C LYS A 79 17.05 8.86 27.42
N GLN A 80 16.42 9.50 28.41
CA GLN A 80 15.40 8.86 29.24
C GLN A 80 14.16 8.47 28.43
N GLU A 81 13.68 9.33 27.54
CA GLU A 81 12.54 9.04 26.65
C GLU A 81 12.89 7.94 25.65
N TYR A 82 14.06 8.04 25.02
CA TYR A 82 14.55 7.03 24.09
C TYR A 82 14.64 5.65 24.76
N ASP A 83 15.29 5.56 25.91
CA ASP A 83 15.47 4.32 26.66
C ASP A 83 14.11 3.72 27.08
N LYS A 84 13.17 4.56 27.49
CA LYS A 84 11.79 4.16 27.84
C LYS A 84 11.07 3.54 26.64
N TYR A 85 11.03 4.24 25.50
CA TYR A 85 10.34 3.76 24.32
C TYR A 85 11.04 2.53 23.73
N TYR A 86 12.37 2.55 23.66
CA TYR A 86 13.15 1.42 23.19
C TYR A 86 12.87 0.17 24.02
N LYS A 87 12.83 0.28 25.35
CA LYS A 87 12.54 -0.85 26.24
C LYS A 87 11.14 -1.43 26.00
N LEU A 88 10.11 -0.59 25.98
CA LEU A 88 8.74 -1.01 25.74
C LEU A 88 8.58 -1.76 24.42
N GLY A 89 9.15 -1.20 23.35
CA GLY A 89 9.08 -1.82 22.04
C GLY A 89 9.94 -3.08 21.92
N LYS A 90 11.13 -3.09 22.51
CA LYS A 90 12.00 -4.27 22.58
C LYS A 90 11.27 -5.43 23.28
N ASP A 91 10.67 -5.15 24.44
CA ASP A 91 9.90 -6.15 25.19
C ASP A 91 8.76 -6.73 24.34
N ALA A 92 8.04 -5.89 23.58
CA ALA A 92 6.99 -6.35 22.66
C ALA A 92 7.56 -7.24 21.54
N ILE A 93 8.68 -6.85 20.92
CA ILE A 93 9.31 -7.62 19.85
C ILE A 93 9.81 -8.97 20.36
N GLU A 94 10.56 -8.99 21.45
CA GLU A 94 11.11 -10.23 22.06
C GLU A 94 10.03 -11.22 22.51
N ASN A 95 8.82 -10.71 22.83
CA ASN A 95 7.66 -11.54 23.16
C ASN A 95 6.84 -11.95 21.91
N GLY A 96 7.35 -11.76 20.69
CA GLY A 96 6.69 -12.17 19.45
C GLY A 96 5.43 -11.38 19.10
N LYS A 97 5.30 -10.14 19.60
CA LYS A 97 4.11 -9.31 19.41
C LYS A 97 4.09 -8.53 18.09
N LEU A 98 5.16 -8.65 17.27
CA LEU A 98 5.30 -7.91 16.02
C LEU A 98 5.15 -8.83 14.82
N ALA A 99 4.42 -8.38 13.80
CA ALA A 99 4.44 -8.89 12.43
C ALA A 99 4.78 -7.78 11.45
N VAL A 100 5.28 -8.16 10.28
CA VAL A 100 5.60 -7.24 9.19
C VAL A 100 4.76 -7.57 7.97
N VAL A 101 4.19 -6.55 7.33
CA VAL A 101 3.47 -6.65 6.06
C VAL A 101 4.19 -5.78 5.02
N THR A 102 4.52 -6.37 3.88
CA THR A 102 5.12 -5.65 2.75
C THR A 102 4.14 -5.62 1.57
N MET A 103 3.76 -4.43 1.14
CA MET A 103 2.93 -4.24 -0.06
C MET A 103 3.80 -4.33 -1.30
N ALA A 104 3.68 -5.41 -2.07
CA ALA A 104 4.52 -5.76 -3.21
C ALA A 104 3.73 -6.10 -4.49
N GLY A 105 2.48 -5.63 -4.62
CA GLY A 105 1.63 -5.88 -5.80
C GLY A 105 2.08 -5.16 -7.09
N GLY A 106 3.05 -4.26 -7.02
CA GLY A 106 3.52 -3.48 -8.15
C GLY A 106 4.48 -4.23 -9.07
N GLN A 107 4.36 -3.98 -10.39
CA GLN A 107 5.33 -4.39 -11.41
C GLN A 107 6.49 -3.41 -11.52
N GLY A 108 7.66 -3.88 -11.96
CA GLY A 108 8.87 -3.07 -12.16
C GLY A 108 8.88 -2.26 -13.47
N THR A 109 7.77 -2.09 -14.14
CA THR A 109 7.69 -1.49 -15.48
C THR A 109 8.27 -0.07 -15.58
N ARG A 110 8.07 0.76 -14.55
CA ARG A 110 8.66 2.10 -14.49
C ARG A 110 10.20 2.08 -14.38
N LEU A 111 10.76 0.98 -13.88
CA LEU A 111 12.21 0.76 -13.78
C LEU A 111 12.78 0.13 -15.06
N GLY A 112 11.93 -0.20 -16.04
CA GLY A 112 12.31 -1.00 -17.20
C GLY A 112 12.51 -2.48 -16.88
N HIS A 113 12.07 -2.94 -15.72
CA HIS A 113 12.15 -4.32 -15.26
C HIS A 113 10.92 -5.10 -15.68
N LYS A 114 11.14 -6.32 -16.20
CA LYS A 114 10.06 -7.27 -16.50
C LYS A 114 9.87 -8.17 -15.27
N GLY A 115 8.73 -8.05 -14.62
CA GLY A 115 8.39 -8.85 -13.46
C GLY A 115 8.08 -8.03 -12.20
N PRO A 116 7.89 -8.68 -11.05
CA PRO A 116 7.57 -8.05 -9.79
C PRO A 116 8.65 -7.05 -9.37
N LYS A 117 8.26 -5.89 -8.87
CA LYS A 117 9.21 -4.84 -8.49
C LYS A 117 10.23 -5.30 -7.45
N GLY A 118 9.82 -6.15 -6.51
CA GLY A 118 10.68 -6.68 -5.46
C GLY A 118 11.81 -7.59 -5.97
N THR A 119 11.71 -8.13 -7.19
CA THR A 119 12.75 -8.97 -7.83
C THR A 119 13.82 -8.13 -8.54
N PHE A 120 13.67 -6.81 -8.60
CA PHE A 120 14.60 -5.90 -9.25
C PHE A 120 15.95 -5.91 -8.50
N ASP A 121 17.04 -6.16 -9.26
CA ASP A 121 18.42 -6.01 -8.77
C ASP A 121 18.74 -4.52 -8.59
N LEU A 122 19.05 -4.09 -7.37
CA LEU A 122 19.37 -2.69 -7.07
C LEU A 122 20.68 -2.23 -7.73
N GLY A 123 21.50 -3.18 -8.19
CA GLY A 123 22.81 -2.92 -8.80
C GLY A 123 23.92 -2.66 -7.78
N LEU A 124 23.80 -3.22 -6.59
CA LEU A 124 24.88 -3.31 -5.61
C LEU A 124 25.94 -4.31 -6.09
N ASP A 125 27.17 -4.22 -5.59
CA ASP A 125 28.22 -5.21 -5.87
C ASP A 125 27.78 -6.64 -5.47
N SER A 126 26.88 -6.76 -4.50
CA SER A 126 26.28 -8.02 -4.05
C SER A 126 25.16 -8.53 -4.95
N HIS A 127 24.72 -7.76 -5.95
CA HIS A 127 23.60 -8.08 -6.85
C HIS A 127 22.27 -8.44 -6.13
N LYS A 128 22.05 -7.88 -4.94
CA LYS A 128 20.83 -8.14 -4.18
C LYS A 128 19.60 -7.52 -4.83
N SER A 129 18.54 -8.32 -4.89
CA SER A 129 17.20 -7.84 -5.21
C SER A 129 16.62 -7.02 -4.05
N ILE A 130 15.58 -6.22 -4.34
CA ILE A 130 14.87 -5.47 -3.30
C ILE A 130 14.32 -6.43 -2.24
N PHE A 131 13.71 -7.57 -2.61
CA PHE A 131 13.24 -8.56 -1.64
C PHE A 131 14.35 -9.12 -0.76
N GLU A 132 15.55 -9.37 -1.32
CA GLU A 132 16.68 -9.84 -0.53
C GLU A 132 17.14 -8.79 0.48
N ILE A 133 17.20 -7.51 0.09
CA ILE A 133 17.53 -6.40 0.99
C ILE A 133 16.50 -6.32 2.15
N LEU A 134 15.21 -6.41 1.85
CA LEU A 134 14.17 -6.43 2.88
C LEU A 134 14.28 -7.66 3.79
N THR A 135 14.64 -8.81 3.23
CA THR A 135 14.85 -10.03 4.00
C THR A 135 16.01 -9.87 4.97
N ASP A 136 17.09 -9.22 4.56
CA ASP A 136 18.25 -8.99 5.42
C ASP A 136 17.89 -8.16 6.65
N THR A 137 17.05 -7.14 6.52
CA THR A 137 16.56 -6.36 7.69
C THR A 137 15.81 -7.23 8.70
N LEU A 138 15.03 -8.20 8.23
CA LEU A 138 14.29 -9.13 9.09
C LEU A 138 15.22 -10.17 9.71
N LYS A 139 16.25 -10.64 8.99
CA LYS A 139 17.27 -11.56 9.52
C LYS A 139 18.07 -10.90 10.63
N GLU A 140 18.50 -9.66 10.44
CA GLU A 140 19.21 -8.88 11.45
C GLU A 140 18.34 -8.68 12.71
N ALA A 141 17.08 -8.35 12.53
CA ALA A 141 16.13 -8.24 13.65
C ALA A 141 15.93 -9.57 14.37
N ARG A 142 15.80 -10.67 13.62
CA ARG A 142 15.69 -12.03 14.17
C ARG A 142 16.93 -12.40 15.00
N GLU A 143 18.12 -12.08 14.51
CA GLU A 143 19.36 -12.31 15.26
C GLU A 143 19.44 -11.45 16.51
N LYS A 144 19.06 -10.18 16.41
CA LYS A 144 19.14 -9.23 17.52
C LYS A 144 18.18 -9.56 18.64
N TYR A 145 16.92 -9.85 18.32
CA TYR A 145 15.84 -10.05 19.29
C TYR A 145 15.54 -11.53 19.61
N LYS A 146 16.21 -12.47 18.94
CA LYS A 146 16.05 -13.92 19.13
C LYS A 146 14.62 -14.40 18.98
N VAL A 147 13.87 -13.82 18.05
CA VAL A 147 12.46 -14.11 17.78
C VAL A 147 12.20 -14.21 16.27
N ASP A 148 11.36 -15.16 15.87
CA ASP A 148 10.87 -15.26 14.50
C ASP A 148 9.76 -14.22 14.29
N ILE A 149 9.91 -13.35 13.28
CA ILE A 149 8.95 -12.29 12.96
C ILE A 149 8.11 -12.76 11.76
N PRO A 150 6.79 -12.94 11.90
CA PRO A 150 5.94 -13.27 10.76
C PRO A 150 5.98 -12.16 9.70
N TRP A 151 6.21 -12.54 8.45
CA TRP A 151 6.29 -11.65 7.31
C TRP A 151 5.20 -11.99 6.28
N TYR A 152 4.28 -11.07 6.07
CA TYR A 152 3.19 -11.20 5.11
C TYR A 152 3.46 -10.31 3.91
N ILE A 153 3.42 -10.88 2.71
CA ILE A 153 3.74 -10.17 1.46
C ILE A 153 2.48 -10.08 0.61
N MET A 154 1.98 -8.85 0.45
CA MET A 154 0.85 -8.59 -0.44
C MET A 154 1.33 -8.49 -1.89
N THR A 155 0.91 -9.44 -2.70
CA THR A 155 1.14 -9.50 -4.14
C THR A 155 -0.07 -8.97 -4.91
N SER A 156 0.01 -8.90 -6.22
CA SER A 156 -1.13 -8.79 -7.11
C SER A 156 -1.39 -10.11 -7.82
N GLU A 157 -2.56 -10.30 -8.40
CA GLU A 157 -2.86 -11.51 -9.18
C GLU A 157 -1.87 -11.69 -10.35
N GLU A 158 -1.38 -10.56 -10.90
CA GLU A 158 -0.45 -10.54 -12.02
C GLU A 158 0.97 -10.94 -11.64
N ASN A 159 1.38 -10.76 -10.38
CA ASN A 159 2.76 -11.01 -9.96
C ASN A 159 2.93 -12.03 -8.84
N ASP A 160 1.84 -12.58 -8.31
CA ASP A 160 1.82 -13.52 -7.19
C ASP A 160 2.70 -14.75 -7.46
N LYS A 161 2.37 -15.49 -8.51
CA LYS A 161 3.10 -16.70 -8.87
C LYS A 161 4.60 -16.46 -9.08
N GLU A 162 4.96 -15.41 -9.82
CA GLU A 162 6.36 -15.08 -10.09
C GLU A 162 7.09 -14.67 -8.81
N THR A 163 6.40 -13.97 -7.90
CA THR A 163 6.96 -13.60 -6.59
C THR A 163 7.21 -14.84 -5.73
N GLU A 164 6.24 -15.74 -5.61
CA GLU A 164 6.41 -16.98 -4.85
C GLU A 164 7.54 -17.85 -5.40
N GLU A 165 7.58 -18.07 -6.73
CA GLU A 165 8.64 -18.83 -7.41
C GLU A 165 10.02 -18.19 -7.18
N PHE A 166 10.09 -16.85 -7.14
CA PHE A 166 11.34 -16.14 -6.86
C PHE A 166 11.84 -16.38 -5.44
N PHE A 167 10.96 -16.36 -4.44
CA PHE A 167 11.31 -16.70 -3.07
C PHE A 167 11.73 -18.17 -2.93
N GLU A 168 11.02 -19.10 -3.54
CA GLU A 168 11.37 -20.53 -3.50
C GLU A 168 12.71 -20.80 -4.16
N LYS A 169 12.95 -20.24 -5.35
CA LYS A 169 14.22 -20.38 -6.07
C LYS A 169 15.42 -19.88 -5.27
N ASN A 170 15.24 -18.83 -4.48
CA ASN A 170 16.28 -18.23 -3.64
C ASN A 170 16.25 -18.75 -2.19
N ASN A 171 15.56 -19.88 -1.93
CA ASN A 171 15.42 -20.47 -0.59
C ASN A 171 15.05 -19.42 0.48
N TYR A 172 14.08 -18.55 0.15
CA TYR A 172 13.60 -17.47 1.03
C TYR A 172 14.73 -16.57 1.55
N PHE A 173 15.84 -16.47 0.80
CA PHE A 173 17.05 -15.72 1.19
C PHE A 173 17.61 -16.10 2.57
N GLY A 174 17.35 -17.35 2.99
CA GLY A 174 17.72 -17.86 4.32
C GLY A 174 16.80 -17.43 5.45
N TYR A 175 15.68 -16.76 5.18
CA TYR A 175 14.62 -16.50 6.17
C TYR A 175 13.74 -17.75 6.33
N PRO A 176 13.21 -18.06 7.54
CA PRO A 176 12.40 -19.28 7.71
C PRO A 176 11.14 -19.26 6.85
N LYS A 177 10.96 -20.25 5.98
CA LYS A 177 9.81 -20.36 5.08
C LYS A 177 8.47 -20.30 5.84
N GLY A 178 8.38 -20.91 7.02
CA GLY A 178 7.17 -20.89 7.85
C GLY A 178 6.80 -19.53 8.45
N CYS A 179 7.68 -18.53 8.30
CA CYS A 179 7.42 -17.16 8.71
C CYS A 179 6.94 -16.28 7.54
N VAL A 180 6.97 -16.75 6.29
CA VAL A 180 6.59 -15.98 5.10
C VAL A 180 5.25 -16.47 4.58
N THR A 181 4.31 -15.56 4.40
CA THR A 181 2.98 -15.83 3.84
C THR A 181 2.66 -14.82 2.76
N PHE A 182 2.20 -15.29 1.60
CA PHE A 182 1.74 -14.44 0.50
C PHE A 182 0.22 -14.33 0.54
N PHE A 183 -0.30 -13.16 0.16
CA PHE A 183 -1.72 -12.90 -0.01
C PHE A 183 -1.93 -11.86 -1.10
N LYS A 184 -3.16 -11.78 -1.65
CA LYS A 184 -3.41 -10.97 -2.84
C LYS A 184 -4.12 -9.67 -2.54
N GLN A 185 -3.70 -8.62 -3.24
CA GLN A 185 -4.38 -7.34 -3.29
C GLN A 185 -5.73 -7.48 -3.99
N GLY A 186 -6.72 -6.71 -3.53
CA GLY A 186 -8.02 -6.63 -4.15
C GLY A 186 -8.01 -5.91 -5.51
N LYS A 187 -9.09 -6.12 -6.27
CA LYS A 187 -9.33 -5.48 -7.56
C LYS A 187 -10.76 -4.95 -7.63
N LEU A 188 -10.95 -3.92 -8.43
CA LEU A 188 -12.25 -3.39 -8.80
C LEU A 188 -12.39 -3.32 -10.32
N PRO A 189 -13.61 -3.53 -10.87
CA PRO A 189 -13.87 -3.33 -12.28
C PRO A 189 -13.59 -1.88 -12.69
N MET A 190 -13.01 -1.70 -13.86
CA MET A 190 -12.91 -0.39 -14.50
C MET A 190 -14.21 -0.11 -15.25
N VAL A 191 -14.67 1.14 -15.20
CA VAL A 191 -15.86 1.57 -15.90
C VAL A 191 -15.55 2.69 -16.92
N ASP A 192 -16.33 2.74 -17.98
CA ASP A 192 -16.25 3.81 -18.97
C ASP A 192 -16.89 5.12 -18.44
N THR A 193 -16.95 6.16 -19.29
CA THR A 193 -17.55 7.46 -18.98
C THR A 193 -19.07 7.42 -18.79
N LYS A 194 -19.71 6.28 -19.03
CA LYS A 194 -21.14 6.05 -18.82
C LYS A 194 -21.42 5.11 -17.64
N GLY A 195 -20.37 4.65 -16.93
CA GLY A 195 -20.48 3.70 -15.82
C GLY A 195 -20.60 2.24 -16.27
N LYS A 196 -20.31 1.92 -17.54
CA LYS A 196 -20.32 0.55 -18.04
C LYS A 196 -19.00 -0.13 -17.73
N ILE A 197 -19.06 -1.33 -17.16
CA ILE A 197 -17.89 -2.18 -16.88
C ILE A 197 -17.21 -2.53 -18.19
N LEU A 198 -15.88 -2.37 -18.25
CA LEU A 198 -15.11 -2.71 -19.43
C LEU A 198 -14.80 -4.22 -19.51
N ILE A 199 -14.71 -4.74 -20.73
CA ILE A 199 -14.23 -6.07 -21.04
C ILE A 199 -12.81 -5.98 -21.60
N ASN A 200 -11.87 -6.78 -21.11
CA ASN A 200 -10.50 -6.82 -21.57
C ASN A 200 -10.35 -7.52 -22.92
N GLU A 201 -9.13 -7.53 -23.48
CA GLU A 201 -8.82 -8.15 -24.77
C GLU A 201 -9.05 -9.68 -24.79
N ASP A 202 -9.07 -10.33 -23.64
CA ASP A 202 -9.29 -11.78 -23.49
C ASP A 202 -10.78 -12.13 -23.32
N GLY A 203 -11.66 -11.15 -23.32
CA GLY A 203 -13.10 -11.30 -23.14
C GLY A 203 -13.55 -11.39 -21.68
N GLU A 204 -12.69 -11.04 -20.74
CA GLU A 204 -12.95 -11.04 -19.30
C GLU A 204 -13.30 -9.64 -18.79
N ILE A 205 -13.85 -9.54 -17.57
CA ILE A 205 -14.07 -8.25 -16.91
C ILE A 205 -12.73 -7.56 -16.70
N LYS A 206 -12.63 -6.32 -17.18
CA LYS A 206 -11.43 -5.52 -17.00
C LYS A 206 -11.39 -4.94 -15.61
N GLU A 207 -10.40 -5.38 -14.84
CA GLU A 207 -10.19 -4.92 -13.47
C GLU A 207 -8.87 -4.18 -13.33
N ALA A 208 -8.77 -3.42 -12.27
CA ALA A 208 -7.52 -2.81 -11.80
C ALA A 208 -7.41 -2.95 -10.29
N SER A 209 -6.18 -2.89 -9.77
CA SER A 209 -5.92 -2.86 -8.33
C SER A 209 -6.79 -1.80 -7.65
N ASP A 210 -7.39 -2.15 -6.51
CA ASP A 210 -8.23 -1.27 -5.69
C ASP A 210 -7.43 -0.27 -4.82
N GLY A 211 -6.13 -0.13 -5.09
CA GLY A 211 -5.21 0.71 -4.35
C GLY A 211 -4.60 0.02 -3.13
N HIS A 212 -3.56 0.64 -2.57
CA HIS A 212 -2.90 0.05 -1.39
C HIS A 212 -3.72 0.16 -0.09
N GLY A 213 -4.82 0.90 -0.08
CA GLY A 213 -5.79 0.92 1.03
C GLY A 213 -6.66 -0.33 1.08
N GLY A 214 -6.81 -1.06 -0.03
CA GLY A 214 -7.48 -2.37 -0.06
C GLY A 214 -6.81 -3.44 0.82
N ILE A 215 -5.60 -3.15 1.33
CA ILE A 215 -4.85 -4.08 2.18
C ILE A 215 -5.63 -4.52 3.41
N PHE A 216 -6.35 -3.64 4.08
CA PHE A 216 -7.11 -3.98 5.30
C PHE A 216 -8.19 -5.03 5.01
N LYS A 217 -8.93 -4.84 3.92
CA LYS A 217 -9.94 -5.80 3.47
C LYS A 217 -9.32 -7.13 3.04
N SER A 218 -8.18 -7.09 2.34
CA SER A 218 -7.44 -8.30 1.94
C SER A 218 -6.91 -9.07 3.15
N LEU A 219 -6.32 -8.40 4.14
CA LEU A 219 -5.84 -9.01 5.38
C LEU A 219 -6.96 -9.73 6.14
N LEU A 220 -8.17 -9.16 6.16
CA LEU A 220 -9.33 -9.79 6.80
C LEU A 220 -9.84 -10.97 5.97
N LYS A 221 -10.08 -10.75 4.67
CA LYS A 221 -10.66 -11.74 3.74
C LYS A 221 -9.82 -13.01 3.63
N ASP A 222 -8.51 -12.87 3.56
CA ASP A 222 -7.58 -13.99 3.36
C ASP A 222 -7.16 -14.63 4.70
N GLY A 223 -7.81 -14.24 5.81
CA GLY A 223 -7.59 -14.83 7.14
C GLY A 223 -6.26 -14.45 7.79
N ILE A 224 -5.55 -13.46 7.25
CA ILE A 224 -4.23 -13.03 7.75
C ILE A 224 -4.33 -12.44 9.16
N ILE A 225 -5.36 -11.62 9.43
CA ILE A 225 -5.59 -11.07 10.77
C ILE A 225 -5.83 -12.20 11.79
N TYR A 226 -6.53 -13.25 11.38
CA TYR A 226 -6.73 -14.42 12.23
C TYR A 226 -5.41 -15.14 12.52
N ASP A 227 -4.58 -15.41 11.50
CA ASP A 227 -3.27 -16.04 11.68
C ASP A 227 -2.36 -15.20 12.60
N MET A 228 -2.31 -13.88 12.41
CA MET A 228 -1.58 -12.96 13.29
C MET A 228 -2.00 -13.10 14.75
N LYS A 229 -3.31 -13.16 15.01
CA LYS A 229 -3.85 -13.34 16.37
C LYS A 229 -3.48 -14.69 16.97
N GLN A 230 -3.52 -15.78 16.18
CA GLN A 230 -3.10 -17.11 16.65
C GLN A 230 -1.62 -17.14 17.03
N ARG A 231 -0.79 -16.32 16.35
CA ARG A 231 0.64 -16.15 16.69
C ARG A 231 0.88 -15.19 17.86
N GLY A 232 -0.16 -14.57 18.40
CA GLY A 232 -0.07 -13.62 19.51
C GLY A 232 0.44 -12.23 19.10
N VAL A 233 0.35 -11.87 17.81
CA VAL A 233 0.72 -10.56 17.29
C VAL A 233 -0.20 -9.49 17.84
N GLU A 234 0.38 -8.37 18.26
CA GLU A 234 -0.33 -7.17 18.72
C GLU A 234 -0.05 -5.94 17.87
N TRP A 235 1.11 -5.89 17.25
CA TRP A 235 1.58 -4.79 16.41
C TRP A 235 1.94 -5.26 15.02
N VAL A 236 1.55 -4.52 14.01
CA VAL A 236 1.76 -4.86 12.61
C VAL A 236 2.36 -3.67 11.89
N PHE A 237 3.60 -3.83 11.41
CA PHE A 237 4.20 -2.86 10.49
C PHE A 237 3.66 -3.10 9.09
N ILE A 238 3.23 -2.04 8.41
CA ILE A 238 2.79 -2.09 7.01
C ILE A 238 3.59 -1.07 6.20
N GLY A 239 4.36 -1.54 5.23
CA GLY A 239 5.19 -0.71 4.38
C GLY A 239 5.21 -1.14 2.93
N GLY A 240 5.75 -0.29 2.05
CA GLY A 240 5.92 -0.58 0.63
C GLY A 240 7.23 -1.31 0.32
N VAL A 241 7.24 -2.06 -0.77
CA VAL A 241 8.41 -2.79 -1.26
C VAL A 241 9.51 -1.88 -1.82
N ASP A 242 9.20 -0.61 -2.06
CA ASP A 242 10.09 0.30 -2.81
C ASP A 242 11.15 1.02 -1.98
N ASN A 243 11.08 1.00 -0.67
CA ASN A 243 12.05 1.67 0.20
C ASN A 243 13.12 0.68 0.67
N VAL A 244 14.34 0.78 0.14
CA VAL A 244 15.45 -0.13 0.47
C VAL A 244 16.16 0.19 1.80
N LEU A 245 15.82 1.29 2.46
CA LEU A 245 16.27 1.62 3.82
C LEU A 245 15.15 1.49 4.86
N VAL A 246 14.05 0.82 4.52
CA VAL A 246 12.95 0.62 5.45
C VAL A 246 13.41 -0.14 6.70
N LYS A 247 12.98 0.34 7.86
CA LYS A 247 13.20 -0.32 9.16
C LYS A 247 11.85 -0.76 9.75
N PRO A 248 11.38 -1.96 9.38
CA PRO A 248 10.07 -2.44 9.82
C PRO A 248 10.05 -2.85 11.30
N VAL A 249 11.21 -3.17 11.88
CA VAL A 249 11.37 -3.58 13.27
C VAL A 249 12.00 -2.43 14.05
N ASP A 250 11.18 -1.47 14.46
CA ASP A 250 11.63 -0.28 15.20
C ASP A 250 11.04 -0.27 16.62
N PRO A 251 11.84 -0.63 17.64
CA PRO A 251 11.36 -0.65 19.03
C PRO A 251 10.93 0.73 19.53
N VAL A 252 11.53 1.83 19.03
CA VAL A 252 11.15 3.18 19.46
C VAL A 252 9.75 3.52 18.97
N LEU A 253 9.41 3.19 17.70
CA LEU A 253 8.07 3.42 17.16
C LEU A 253 7.01 2.62 17.91
N ILE A 254 7.28 1.33 18.15
CA ILE A 254 6.35 0.44 18.90
C ILE A 254 6.19 0.95 20.34
N GLY A 255 7.29 1.22 21.03
CA GLY A 255 7.25 1.67 22.43
C GLY A 255 6.59 3.03 22.62
N LEU A 256 6.80 3.96 21.68
CA LEU A 256 6.10 5.24 21.65
C LEU A 256 4.59 5.05 21.46
N SER A 257 4.19 4.13 20.56
CA SER A 257 2.78 3.81 20.33
C SER A 257 2.12 3.21 21.57
N ILE A 258 2.82 2.31 22.26
CA ILE A 258 2.37 1.71 23.53
C ILE A 258 2.22 2.78 24.62
N ASP A 259 3.23 3.63 24.78
CA ASP A 259 3.24 4.69 25.80
C ASP A 259 2.11 5.70 25.60
N LYS A 260 1.81 6.05 24.36
CA LYS A 260 0.73 6.98 24.01
C LYS A 260 -0.65 6.33 23.94
N GLY A 261 -0.73 4.99 24.01
CA GLY A 261 -1.99 4.25 23.96
C GLY A 261 -2.73 4.40 22.63
N VAL A 262 -2.03 4.65 21.53
CA VAL A 262 -2.63 4.83 20.20
C VAL A 262 -2.72 3.50 19.44
N LEU A 263 -3.65 3.43 18.48
CA LEU A 263 -3.83 2.25 17.65
C LEU A 263 -3.08 2.31 16.32
N ALA A 264 -2.55 3.47 15.94
CA ALA A 264 -1.75 3.65 14.74
C ALA A 264 -0.57 4.58 14.98
N ALA A 265 0.48 4.38 14.21
CA ALA A 265 1.62 5.28 14.13
C ALA A 265 2.17 5.29 12.70
N GLY A 266 2.88 6.36 12.35
CA GLY A 266 3.58 6.47 11.07
C GLY A 266 4.96 7.05 11.26
N LYS A 267 5.88 6.72 10.35
CA LYS A 267 7.16 7.43 10.24
C LYS A 267 7.05 8.54 9.21
N SER A 268 7.67 9.67 9.52
CA SER A 268 7.82 10.78 8.58
C SER A 268 9.27 11.15 8.38
N VAL A 269 9.55 11.79 7.26
CA VAL A 269 10.81 12.51 7.01
C VAL A 269 10.47 13.94 6.62
N ILE A 270 11.38 14.87 6.87
CA ILE A 270 11.19 16.25 6.45
C ILE A 270 11.10 16.30 4.92
N LYS A 271 10.08 16.97 4.40
CA LYS A 271 9.90 17.24 2.97
C LYS A 271 11.12 17.97 2.42
N ALA A 272 11.69 17.48 1.32
CA ALA A 272 12.93 18.01 0.77
C ALA A 272 12.78 19.44 0.21
N ASN A 273 11.62 19.73 -0.37
CA ASN A 273 11.25 21.03 -0.94
C ASN A 273 9.73 21.09 -1.12
N PRO A 274 9.15 22.30 -1.36
CA PRO A 274 7.70 22.45 -1.54
C PRO A 274 7.12 21.64 -2.70
N GLU A 275 7.90 21.37 -3.76
CA GLU A 275 7.48 20.69 -4.98
C GLU A 275 7.64 19.16 -4.88
N GLU A 276 8.20 18.62 -3.81
CA GLU A 276 8.37 17.17 -3.65
C GLU A 276 7.02 16.46 -3.73
N LYS A 277 6.92 15.49 -4.64
CA LYS A 277 5.70 14.71 -4.90
C LYS A 277 5.53 13.60 -3.86
N VAL A 278 5.15 13.99 -2.66
CA VAL A 278 4.91 13.10 -1.52
C VAL A 278 3.69 13.61 -0.74
N GLY A 279 2.87 12.68 -0.24
CA GLY A 279 1.80 13.03 0.69
C GLY A 279 2.36 13.52 2.02
N VAL A 280 1.69 14.43 2.69
CA VAL A 280 2.11 14.99 3.97
C VAL A 280 1.10 14.70 5.06
N PHE A 281 1.58 14.30 6.23
CA PHE A 281 0.74 14.15 7.40
C PHE A 281 0.15 15.48 7.84
N CYS A 282 -1.12 15.45 8.19
CA CYS A 282 -1.86 16.60 8.72
C CYS A 282 -2.95 16.15 9.68
N LYS A 283 -3.65 17.11 10.26
CA LYS A 283 -4.98 16.89 10.85
C LYS A 283 -6.04 17.48 9.93
N ARG A 284 -7.08 16.72 9.64
CA ARG A 284 -8.26 17.19 8.91
C ARG A 284 -9.46 17.14 9.85
N LYS A 285 -10.05 18.30 10.15
CA LYS A 285 -11.13 18.40 11.16
C LYS A 285 -10.75 17.77 12.51
N GLY A 286 -9.51 17.94 12.92
CA GLY A 286 -8.97 17.38 14.15
C GLY A 286 -8.58 15.91 14.11
N LYS A 287 -8.83 15.19 13.01
CA LYS A 287 -8.47 13.78 12.82
C LYS A 287 -7.13 13.64 12.07
N PRO A 288 -6.30 12.64 12.38
CA PRO A 288 -5.10 12.36 11.61
C PRO A 288 -5.46 12.08 10.15
N SER A 289 -4.68 12.63 9.23
CA SER A 289 -4.90 12.48 7.79
C SER A 289 -3.59 12.65 7.03
N VAL A 290 -3.61 12.38 5.74
CA VAL A 290 -2.53 12.71 4.80
C VAL A 290 -3.14 13.47 3.63
N ILE A 291 -2.49 14.57 3.22
CA ILE A 291 -2.84 15.30 2.01
C ILE A 291 -1.89 14.85 0.91
N GLU A 292 -2.44 14.41 -0.21
CA GLU A 292 -1.66 14.10 -1.39
C GLU A 292 -1.08 15.37 -2.03
N TYR A 293 0.11 15.23 -2.62
CA TYR A 293 0.78 16.35 -3.31
C TYR A 293 -0.05 16.97 -4.44
N SER A 294 -1.03 16.23 -4.97
CA SER A 294 -1.96 16.71 -6.01
C SER A 294 -3.14 17.51 -5.46
N GLU A 295 -3.34 17.51 -4.14
CA GLU A 295 -4.45 18.17 -3.45
C GLU A 295 -3.99 19.43 -2.71
N ILE A 296 -2.72 19.48 -2.27
CA ILE A 296 -2.16 20.62 -1.55
C ILE A 296 -1.97 21.82 -2.48
N SER A 297 -2.45 23.02 -2.10
CA SER A 297 -2.23 24.22 -2.87
C SER A 297 -0.78 24.70 -2.80
N ASP A 298 -0.36 25.48 -3.80
CA ASP A 298 0.98 26.11 -3.81
C ASP A 298 1.19 27.01 -2.58
N GLN A 299 0.15 27.71 -2.13
CA GLN A 299 0.23 28.54 -0.92
C GLN A 299 0.51 27.69 0.31
N MET A 300 -0.23 26.62 0.52
CA MET A 300 -0.09 25.72 1.65
C MET A 300 1.24 24.94 1.59
N ALA A 301 1.66 24.50 0.40
CA ALA A 301 2.93 23.79 0.20
C ALA A 301 4.16 24.66 0.56
N ASN A 302 4.06 25.98 0.39
CA ASN A 302 5.13 26.94 0.67
C ASN A 302 5.01 27.63 2.06
N GLU A 303 3.92 27.39 2.80
CA GLU A 303 3.71 27.98 4.11
C GLU A 303 4.79 27.54 5.10
N ARG A 304 5.32 28.51 5.87
CA ARG A 304 6.39 28.24 6.84
C ARG A 304 5.92 28.48 8.26
N ALA A 305 6.43 27.65 9.16
CA ALA A 305 6.30 27.83 10.60
C ALA A 305 7.25 28.93 11.12
N GLU A 306 7.09 29.35 12.37
CA GLU A 306 7.91 30.39 13.01
C GLU A 306 9.42 30.07 13.01
N ASN A 307 9.78 28.78 13.05
CA ASN A 307 11.17 28.31 13.00
C ASN A 307 11.76 28.31 11.56
N GLY A 308 10.98 28.71 10.53
CA GLY A 308 11.39 28.77 9.13
C GLY A 308 11.29 27.46 8.37
N GLU A 309 10.95 26.34 9.00
CA GLU A 309 10.65 25.08 8.32
C GLU A 309 9.31 25.16 7.57
N LEU A 310 9.10 24.27 6.59
CA LEU A 310 7.77 24.12 5.98
C LEU A 310 6.77 23.72 7.07
N LYS A 311 5.62 24.38 7.11
CA LYS A 311 4.57 24.10 8.08
C LYS A 311 3.98 22.70 7.91
N TYR A 312 3.90 22.22 6.67
CA TYR A 312 3.46 20.88 6.31
C TYR A 312 4.66 20.07 5.78
N ALA A 313 5.61 19.79 6.70
CA ALA A 313 6.89 19.16 6.35
C ALA A 313 6.90 17.62 6.54
N GLU A 314 5.94 17.05 7.28
CA GLU A 314 5.96 15.64 7.67
C GLU A 314 5.53 14.74 6.50
N SER A 315 6.50 14.35 5.65
CA SER A 315 6.25 13.46 4.51
C SER A 315 5.85 12.07 4.97
N HIS A 316 4.74 11.55 4.43
CA HIS A 316 4.31 10.17 4.61
C HIS A 316 5.13 9.23 3.71
N ILE A 317 5.99 8.41 4.30
CA ILE A 317 6.92 7.52 3.58
C ILE A 317 6.44 6.07 3.51
N LEU A 318 5.15 5.84 3.69
CA LEU A 318 4.51 4.52 3.67
C LEU A 318 5.15 3.53 4.66
N CYS A 319 5.52 4.00 5.83
CA CYS A 319 6.02 3.24 6.97
C CYS A 319 5.06 3.41 8.13
N ASN A 320 4.16 2.45 8.32
CA ASN A 320 3.06 2.56 9.26
C ASN A 320 3.06 1.40 10.25
N MET A 321 2.62 1.66 11.47
CA MET A 321 2.44 0.67 12.52
C MET A 321 0.99 0.70 12.97
N PHE A 322 0.34 -0.45 13.01
CA PHE A 322 -1.03 -0.59 13.49
C PHE A 322 -1.09 -1.59 14.64
N ASN A 323 -1.89 -1.28 15.65
CA ASN A 323 -2.29 -2.30 16.60
C ASN A 323 -3.27 -3.27 15.92
N ILE A 324 -3.23 -4.55 16.27
CA ILE A 324 -4.11 -5.58 15.67
C ILE A 324 -5.60 -5.23 15.82
N LYS A 325 -5.98 -4.50 16.87
CA LYS A 325 -7.36 -4.02 17.08
C LYS A 325 -7.78 -3.00 16.01
N ALA A 326 -6.85 -2.16 15.54
CA ALA A 326 -7.13 -1.25 14.44
C ALA A 326 -7.39 -2.03 13.14
N LEU A 327 -6.65 -3.11 12.89
CA LEU A 327 -6.84 -3.94 11.69
C LEU A 327 -8.21 -4.64 11.68
N ASP A 328 -8.73 -5.02 12.84
CA ASP A 328 -10.10 -5.57 12.95
C ASP A 328 -11.16 -4.55 12.53
N ILE A 329 -11.00 -3.30 12.95
CA ILE A 329 -11.92 -2.22 12.62
C ILE A 329 -11.80 -1.90 11.12
N LEU A 330 -10.58 -1.61 10.67
CA LEU A 330 -10.30 -1.17 9.30
C LEU A 330 -10.58 -2.26 8.25
N GLY A 331 -10.47 -3.53 8.61
CA GLY A 331 -10.80 -4.65 7.72
C GLY A 331 -12.29 -4.74 7.37
N THR A 332 -13.16 -4.21 8.23
CA THR A 332 -14.62 -4.18 8.04
C THR A 332 -15.14 -2.83 7.53
N GLU A 333 -14.33 -1.78 7.62
CA GLU A 333 -14.70 -0.45 7.13
C GLU A 333 -14.46 -0.32 5.63
N VAL A 334 -15.26 0.53 4.99
CA VAL A 334 -15.05 0.92 3.59
C VAL A 334 -14.29 2.24 3.58
N LEU A 335 -13.02 2.19 3.19
CA LEU A 335 -12.24 3.40 2.98
C LEU A 335 -12.76 4.18 1.77
N PRO A 336 -12.60 5.51 1.75
CA PRO A 336 -12.94 6.31 0.59
C PRO A 336 -12.11 5.89 -0.63
N TYR A 337 -12.73 5.90 -1.80
CA TYR A 337 -12.04 5.65 -3.05
C TYR A 337 -11.72 6.96 -3.78
N HIS A 338 -10.56 6.99 -4.38
CA HIS A 338 -10.08 8.06 -5.23
C HIS A 338 -10.21 7.64 -6.69
N LYS A 339 -10.79 8.51 -7.51
CA LYS A 339 -10.94 8.24 -8.94
C LYS A 339 -9.68 8.61 -9.71
N ALA A 340 -9.27 7.76 -10.64
CA ALA A 340 -8.26 8.05 -11.63
C ALA A 340 -8.81 7.81 -13.03
N PHE A 341 -8.75 8.83 -13.90
CA PHE A 341 -9.20 8.73 -15.28
C PHE A 341 -8.01 8.32 -16.17
N LYS A 342 -8.10 7.13 -16.79
CA LYS A 342 -7.00 6.46 -17.47
C LYS A 342 -7.38 6.01 -18.87
N LYS A 343 -6.36 5.77 -19.70
CA LYS A 343 -6.53 5.02 -20.96
C LYS A 343 -6.65 3.53 -20.64
N ALA A 344 -7.70 2.91 -21.13
CA ALA A 344 -7.92 1.48 -21.00
C ALA A 344 -8.39 0.90 -22.33
N LYS A 345 -7.64 -0.06 -22.87
CA LYS A 345 -8.09 -0.87 -24.01
C LYS A 345 -9.25 -1.74 -23.55
N TYR A 346 -10.21 -1.96 -24.43
CA TYR A 346 -11.40 -2.77 -24.13
C TYR A 346 -11.99 -3.36 -25.40
N LEU A 347 -12.83 -4.38 -25.25
CA LEU A 347 -13.67 -4.90 -26.33
C LEU A 347 -15.00 -4.12 -26.37
N ASP A 348 -15.37 -3.64 -27.56
CA ASP A 348 -16.67 -3.02 -27.79
C ASP A 348 -17.84 -4.04 -27.76
N GLU A 349 -19.06 -3.57 -27.95
CA GLU A 349 -20.27 -4.39 -27.97
C GLU A 349 -20.26 -5.47 -29.08
N ASN A 350 -19.45 -5.30 -30.12
CA ASN A 350 -19.26 -6.25 -31.19
C ASN A 350 -18.07 -7.22 -30.96
N GLY A 351 -17.31 -7.02 -29.89
CA GLY A 351 -16.10 -7.80 -29.59
C GLY A 351 -14.85 -7.31 -30.30
N ASN A 352 -14.86 -6.10 -30.87
CA ASN A 352 -13.66 -5.52 -31.49
C ASN A 352 -12.80 -4.82 -30.44
N LEU A 353 -11.48 -4.98 -30.56
CA LEU A 353 -10.53 -4.28 -29.67
C LEU A 353 -10.49 -2.79 -29.98
N VAL A 354 -10.82 -1.98 -28.98
CA VAL A 354 -10.69 -0.52 -29.00
C VAL A 354 -9.44 -0.11 -28.23
N VAL A 355 -8.53 0.62 -28.91
CA VAL A 355 -7.33 1.20 -28.31
C VAL A 355 -7.52 2.73 -28.23
N PRO A 356 -7.82 3.30 -27.08
CA PRO A 356 -8.14 4.72 -26.97
C PRO A 356 -6.89 5.60 -27.06
N GLU A 357 -7.01 6.73 -27.74
CA GLU A 357 -5.95 7.74 -27.80
C GLU A 357 -5.93 8.65 -26.57
N LYS A 358 -7.07 8.80 -25.90
CA LYS A 358 -7.27 9.64 -24.70
C LYS A 358 -7.81 8.80 -23.53
N PRO A 359 -7.70 9.28 -22.29
CA PRO A 359 -8.38 8.65 -21.15
C PRO A 359 -9.86 8.41 -21.45
N ASN A 360 -10.35 7.22 -21.10
CA ASN A 360 -11.69 6.72 -21.44
C ASN A 360 -12.34 5.92 -20.33
N ALA A 361 -11.63 5.68 -19.23
CA ALA A 361 -12.12 4.82 -18.16
C ALA A 361 -11.71 5.33 -16.77
N TYR A 362 -12.59 5.09 -15.81
CA TYR A 362 -12.32 5.34 -14.40
C TYR A 362 -11.78 4.07 -13.73
N LYS A 363 -10.72 4.27 -12.94
CA LYS A 363 -10.17 3.35 -11.98
C LYS A 363 -10.40 3.93 -10.58
N TYR A 364 -10.72 3.08 -9.63
CA TYR A 364 -10.95 3.47 -8.23
C TYR A 364 -9.88 2.85 -7.34
N GLU A 365 -9.25 3.66 -6.50
CA GLU A 365 -8.16 3.25 -5.60
C GLU A 365 -8.41 3.81 -4.20
N ALA A 366 -8.38 2.95 -3.20
CA ALA A 366 -8.31 3.38 -1.81
C ALA A 366 -6.84 3.57 -1.40
N PHE A 367 -6.56 4.53 -0.54
CA PHE A 367 -5.22 4.74 0.01
C PHE A 367 -5.16 4.32 1.47
N LEU A 368 -4.05 3.69 1.87
CA LEU A 368 -3.86 3.21 3.23
C LEU A 368 -4.02 4.33 4.27
N PHE A 369 -3.53 5.50 3.95
CA PHE A 369 -3.54 6.64 4.88
C PHE A 369 -4.95 7.23 5.10
N ASP A 370 -5.93 6.95 4.23
CA ASP A 370 -7.34 7.32 4.49
C ASP A 370 -7.88 6.63 5.74
N ALA A 371 -7.29 5.49 6.12
CA ALA A 371 -7.62 4.78 7.35
C ALA A 371 -7.34 5.60 8.63
N PHE A 372 -6.43 6.56 8.58
CA PHE A 372 -6.11 7.37 9.76
C PHE A 372 -7.27 8.23 10.21
N GLU A 373 -8.11 8.71 9.30
CA GLU A 373 -9.31 9.51 9.62
C GLU A 373 -10.37 8.71 10.38
N GLY A 374 -10.37 7.38 10.24
CA GLY A 374 -11.21 6.44 11.01
C GLY A 374 -10.71 6.21 12.45
N LEU A 375 -9.49 6.64 12.78
CA LEU A 375 -8.90 6.49 14.10
C LEU A 375 -8.95 7.81 14.88
N ASP A 376 -9.06 7.71 16.21
CA ASP A 376 -9.16 8.90 17.05
C ASP A 376 -7.84 9.66 17.18
N SER A 377 -6.72 8.93 17.14
CA SER A 377 -5.39 9.50 17.26
C SER A 377 -4.33 8.57 16.68
N MET A 378 -3.20 9.16 16.31
CA MET A 378 -1.99 8.44 15.93
C MET A 378 -0.74 9.17 16.41
N VAL A 379 0.38 8.47 16.39
CA VAL A 379 1.71 9.05 16.60
C VAL A 379 2.44 9.14 15.27
N VAL A 380 3.10 10.26 15.03
CA VAL A 380 4.05 10.44 13.94
C VAL A 380 5.46 10.53 14.51
N LEU A 381 6.34 9.63 14.11
CA LEU A 381 7.75 9.62 14.47
C LEU A 381 8.57 10.14 13.30
N ARG A 382 9.10 11.37 13.44
CA ARG A 382 10.05 11.94 12.47
C ARG A 382 11.37 11.20 12.58
N VAL A 383 11.88 10.72 11.44
CA VAL A 383 13.18 10.04 11.32
C VAL A 383 14.08 10.78 10.32
N LYS A 384 15.37 10.48 10.32
CA LYS A 384 16.28 11.04 9.33
C LYS A 384 16.07 10.35 7.98
N ARG A 385 15.93 11.15 6.94
CA ARG A 385 15.72 10.68 5.56
C ARG A 385 16.82 9.72 5.11
N GLU A 386 18.07 10.12 5.32
CA GLU A 386 19.26 9.36 4.93
C GLU A 386 19.42 8.02 5.65
N ASP A 387 18.73 7.82 6.78
CA ASP A 387 18.80 6.60 7.57
C ASP A 387 17.64 5.62 7.30
N GLU A 388 16.50 6.11 6.77
CA GLU A 388 15.29 5.29 6.69
C GLU A 388 14.49 5.43 5.38
N PHE A 389 14.93 6.29 4.42
CA PHE A 389 14.15 6.52 3.21
C PHE A 389 15.02 6.59 1.94
N ALA A 390 15.06 5.51 1.18
CA ALA A 390 15.70 5.40 -0.12
C ALA A 390 14.77 4.68 -1.12
N PRO A 391 13.77 5.40 -1.65
CA PRO A 391 12.78 4.79 -2.52
C PRO A 391 13.29 4.53 -3.94
N VAL A 392 12.80 3.45 -4.54
CA VAL A 392 13.06 3.05 -5.92
C VAL A 392 11.76 3.15 -6.70
N LYS A 393 11.50 4.28 -7.35
CA LYS A 393 10.22 4.56 -8.04
C LYS A 393 10.38 4.79 -9.54
N ASN A 394 11.43 5.51 -9.94
CA ASN A 394 11.67 5.95 -11.30
C ASN A 394 12.89 5.24 -11.88
N ARG A 395 12.97 5.15 -13.20
CA ARG A 395 14.13 4.56 -13.88
C ARG A 395 15.39 5.41 -13.70
N GLU A 396 15.25 6.73 -13.73
CA GLU A 396 16.33 7.71 -13.67
C GLU A 396 15.90 8.92 -12.84
N GLY A 397 16.88 9.71 -12.38
CA GLY A 397 16.63 10.95 -11.63
C GLY A 397 16.30 10.70 -10.16
N VAL A 398 15.35 11.46 -9.63
CA VAL A 398 14.92 11.37 -8.23
C VAL A 398 14.21 10.02 -7.99
N ASP A 399 14.45 9.42 -6.82
CA ASP A 399 13.88 8.12 -6.43
C ASP A 399 14.19 6.99 -7.43
N SER A 400 15.40 7.02 -8.02
CA SER A 400 15.88 6.03 -8.97
C SER A 400 16.73 4.94 -8.29
N PRO A 401 17.02 3.83 -8.99
CA PRO A 401 17.97 2.83 -8.50
C PRO A 401 19.34 3.42 -8.16
N GLU A 402 19.82 4.40 -8.93
CA GLU A 402 21.10 5.07 -8.67
C GLU A 402 21.09 5.84 -7.34
N THR A 403 20.07 6.69 -7.13
CA THR A 403 19.94 7.45 -5.88
C THR A 403 19.73 6.56 -4.67
N ALA A 404 18.90 5.52 -4.81
CA ALA A 404 18.65 4.55 -3.74
C ALA A 404 19.91 3.74 -3.40
N ARG A 405 20.67 3.28 -4.40
CA ARG A 405 21.95 2.57 -4.20
C ARG A 405 22.97 3.43 -3.47
N LYS A 406 23.06 4.72 -3.84
CA LYS A 406 23.96 5.66 -3.16
C LYS A 406 23.57 5.80 -1.67
N LEU A 407 22.31 6.07 -1.37
CA LEU A 407 21.82 6.21 0.00
C LEU A 407 22.03 4.92 0.82
N TYR A 408 21.73 3.77 0.23
CA TYR A 408 21.95 2.47 0.85
C TYR A 408 23.43 2.24 1.18
N THR A 409 24.32 2.52 0.24
CA THR A 409 25.77 2.33 0.42
C THR A 409 26.32 3.30 1.47
N ASP A 410 25.91 4.57 1.42
CA ASP A 410 26.37 5.59 2.38
C ASP A 410 25.90 5.26 3.80
N PHE A 411 24.65 4.77 3.96
CA PHE A 411 24.13 4.32 5.26
C PHE A 411 24.96 3.18 5.84
N HIS A 412 25.20 2.11 5.10
CA HIS A 412 25.95 0.95 5.58
C HIS A 412 27.44 1.22 5.79
N LYS A 413 28.02 2.21 5.11
CA LYS A 413 29.39 2.66 5.42
C LYS A 413 29.44 3.34 6.79
N LYS A 414 28.50 4.24 7.09
CA LYS A 414 28.40 4.88 8.39
C LYS A 414 28.23 3.86 9.53
N GLU A 415 27.34 2.86 9.36
CA GLU A 415 27.16 1.83 10.39
C GLU A 415 28.48 1.08 10.72
N LYS A 416 29.31 0.80 9.71
CA LYS A 416 30.60 0.13 9.91
C LYS A 416 31.67 1.00 10.58
N GLU A 417 31.56 2.32 10.49
CA GLU A 417 32.48 3.27 11.14
C GLU A 417 32.17 3.47 12.64
N TYR A 418 30.94 3.13 13.07
CA TYR A 418 30.50 3.26 14.45
C TYR A 418 30.53 1.94 15.25
N VAL A 419 30.92 0.82 14.64
CA VAL A 419 31.14 -0.50 15.26
C VAL A 419 32.64 -0.73 15.46
#